data_12dee2422b1c36d933fa8a8bda767709
#
_entry.id   12dee2422b1c36d933fa8a8bda767709
#
_cell.length_a   1.000
_cell.length_b   1.000
_cell.length_c   1.000
_cell.angle_alpha   90.00
_cell.angle_beta   90.00
_cell.angle_gamma   90.00
#
_symmetry.space_group_name_H-M   'P 1'
#
loop_
_entity.id
_entity.type
_entity.pdbx_description
1 polymer ?
#
loop_
_entity_poly.entity_id
_entity_poly.type
_entity_poly.pdbx_seq_one_letter_code
_entity_poly.pdbx_strand_id
1 'polypeptide(L)'
;MWGSRFGHERTRAVALESQALRGSVQRPRKTPQVGREQAEGTMMTVENVEHGEHQQGGEKLQRTLKNRHIQLIAIGGAIGTGLFMGSGKTISVAGPSILLVYMIIGAVLFLFMRTLGELLLSDHKYATFADIARDLIGPWAGFVTGWTYWACWVVTGVADMIAITGYTHFWWPDLPAWIPIGATTLLLFALNAMTVKAFGETEFWFALVKIVAIVALVIVGFGMVAMGTVDEEGTVAAVSNLWSHGGFFPTGFTGFLGGFQIALFAFIGIEMVGTTVAETDDPDNTLPKAVNSIPVRIMLFYVAALAAIMMVTPWDQVSPERSPFVTMFSLTGLGAAATIVNLVVLSSAASSANSGIYSTSRM
;
A
#
# COMPACT_ATOMS: atom_id res chain seq x y z
N MET A 1 17.50 24.11 -10.55
CA MET A 1 18.29 25.23 -10.05
C MET A 1 17.39 26.20 -9.26
N TRP A 2 16.68 25.73 -8.23
CA TRP A 2 15.71 26.53 -7.45
C TRP A 2 15.59 26.03 -5.99
N GLY A 3 16.69 25.65 -5.35
CA GLY A 3 16.70 25.09 -4.00
C GLY A 3 17.55 25.82 -2.96
N SER A 4 18.28 26.87 -3.32
CA SER A 4 19.31 27.42 -2.40
C SER A 4 18.99 28.80 -1.78
N ARG A 5 17.86 29.42 -2.07
CA ARG A 5 17.55 30.76 -1.51
C ARG A 5 16.64 30.77 -0.27
N PHE A 6 15.86 29.73 -0.03
CA PHE A 6 14.95 29.70 1.14
C PHE A 6 15.59 29.18 2.45
N GLY A 7 16.73 28.51 2.38
CA GLY A 7 17.43 28.00 3.57
C GLY A 7 18.18 29.05 4.40
N HIS A 8 18.63 30.14 3.78
CA HIS A 8 19.46 31.14 4.45
C HIS A 8 18.68 32.21 5.26
N GLU A 9 17.44 32.47 4.93
CA GLU A 9 16.65 33.46 5.68
C GLU A 9 16.05 32.89 6.97
N ARG A 10 15.66 31.63 7.01
CA ARG A 10 15.16 30.98 8.25
C ARG A 10 16.25 30.85 9.32
N THR A 11 17.47 30.55 8.93
CA THR A 11 18.59 30.41 9.88
C THR A 11 18.98 31.76 10.53
N ARG A 12 18.82 32.87 9.84
CA ARG A 12 19.06 34.21 10.41
C ARG A 12 17.95 34.67 11.38
N ALA A 13 16.69 34.34 11.12
CA ALA A 13 15.58 34.71 12.00
C ALA A 13 15.68 33.96 13.36
N VAL A 14 15.98 32.68 13.36
CA VAL A 14 16.15 31.88 14.58
C VAL A 14 17.37 32.32 15.41
N ALA A 15 18.45 32.78 14.77
CA ALA A 15 19.65 33.24 15.47
C ALA A 15 19.43 34.61 16.17
N LEU A 16 18.60 35.47 15.62
CA LEU A 16 18.28 36.78 16.23
C LEU A 16 17.31 36.63 17.42
N GLU A 17 16.38 35.71 17.36
CA GLU A 17 15.44 35.44 18.45
C GLU A 17 16.13 34.81 19.67
N SER A 18 17.13 33.95 19.45
CA SER A 18 17.93 33.33 20.53
C SER A 18 18.87 34.34 21.25
N GLN A 19 19.28 35.45 20.60
CA GLN A 19 20.08 36.49 21.24
C GLN A 19 19.24 37.44 22.09
N ALA A 20 17.99 37.69 21.74
CA ALA A 20 17.08 38.52 22.51
C ALA A 20 16.67 37.92 23.87
N LEU A 21 16.62 36.59 23.94
CA LEU A 21 16.24 35.83 25.17
C LEU A 21 17.39 35.68 26.17
N ARG A 22 18.65 35.94 25.81
CA ARG A 22 19.81 35.85 26.73
C ARG A 22 20.08 37.13 27.54
N GLY A 23 19.36 38.23 27.29
CA GLY A 23 19.60 39.53 27.90
C GLY A 23 18.88 39.78 29.22
N SER A 24 18.01 38.92 29.73
CA SER A 24 17.10 39.21 30.86
C SER A 24 17.25 38.28 32.08
N VAL A 25 18.38 37.70 32.33
CA VAL A 25 18.60 36.91 33.58
C VAL A 25 19.21 37.83 34.63
N GLN A 26 18.38 38.45 35.48
CA GLN A 26 18.78 39.14 36.69
C GLN A 26 19.26 38.16 37.75
N ARG A 27 20.42 38.47 38.37
CA ARG A 27 21.00 37.72 39.49
C ARG A 27 20.13 37.82 40.75
N PRO A 28 19.95 36.75 41.54
CA PRO A 28 19.26 36.81 42.83
C PRO A 28 20.15 37.44 43.91
N ARG A 29 19.57 38.36 44.66
CA ARG A 29 20.17 38.97 45.88
C ARG A 29 20.29 37.93 47.01
N LYS A 30 21.43 37.98 47.70
CA LYS A 30 21.70 37.23 48.96
C LYS A 30 20.83 37.83 50.05
N THR A 31 20.11 36.98 50.79
CA THR A 31 19.51 37.26 52.10
C THR A 31 20.25 36.52 53.21
N PRO A 32 20.31 37.10 54.45
CA PRO A 32 21.19 36.65 55.51
C PRO A 32 20.62 35.45 56.29
N GLN A 33 21.54 34.66 56.88
CA GLN A 33 21.27 33.60 57.82
C GLN A 33 20.83 34.17 59.19
N VAL A 34 19.76 33.67 59.76
CA VAL A 34 19.45 33.77 61.19
C VAL A 34 18.95 32.41 61.72
N GLY A 35 19.66 31.92 62.75
CA GLY A 35 19.23 31.22 63.92
C GLY A 35 18.50 29.88 63.80
N ARG A 36 19.20 28.82 64.23
CA ARG A 36 18.62 27.57 64.77
C ARG A 36 17.87 27.89 66.06
N GLU A 37 16.63 27.42 66.23
CA GLU A 37 16.18 26.85 67.47
C GLU A 37 14.99 25.89 67.28
N GLN A 38 14.90 24.94 68.12
CA GLN A 38 14.08 23.74 68.16
C GLN A 38 12.60 24.02 68.35
N ALA A 39 11.73 23.24 67.70
CA ALA A 39 10.49 22.73 68.28
C ALA A 39 10.04 21.48 67.55
N GLU A 40 9.99 20.39 68.31
CA GLU A 40 9.33 19.14 67.99
C GLU A 40 7.81 19.32 67.83
N GLY A 41 7.21 18.52 66.98
CA GLY A 41 5.84 18.09 67.13
C GLY A 41 4.86 18.53 66.04
N THR A 42 4.48 17.59 65.32
CA THR A 42 3.19 17.26 64.74
C THR A 42 3.30 16.93 63.24
N MET A 43 3.29 15.64 63.04
CA MET A 43 3.14 14.95 61.76
C MET A 43 1.79 15.35 61.13
N MET A 44 1.79 16.14 60.08
CA MET A 44 0.69 16.21 59.09
C MET A 44 1.32 15.99 57.71
N THR A 45 1.03 14.87 57.15
CA THR A 45 1.26 14.51 55.77
C THR A 45 0.54 15.49 54.87
N VAL A 46 1.29 16.40 54.25
CA VAL A 46 0.81 17.16 53.10
C VAL A 46 0.96 16.25 51.91
N GLU A 47 -0.17 15.69 51.51
CA GLU A 47 -0.35 14.94 50.27
C GLU A 47 0.03 15.83 49.11
N ASN A 48 1.11 15.50 48.42
CA ASN A 48 1.48 16.09 47.14
C ASN A 48 0.35 15.80 46.18
N VAL A 49 -0.46 16.80 45.89
CA VAL A 49 -1.33 16.80 44.71
C VAL A 49 -0.41 16.93 43.52
N GLU A 50 0.13 15.80 43.06
CA GLU A 50 0.65 15.68 41.71
C GLU A 50 -0.49 16.00 40.75
N HIS A 51 -0.31 17.05 40.00
CA HIS A 51 -1.11 17.29 38.80
C HIS A 51 -0.98 16.04 37.91
N GLY A 52 -1.97 15.18 38.00
CA GLY A 52 -2.14 14.09 37.08
C GLY A 52 -2.33 14.65 35.70
N GLU A 53 -1.24 14.71 34.93
CA GLU A 53 -1.35 14.69 33.49
C GLU A 53 -2.18 13.46 33.15
N HIS A 54 -3.39 13.68 32.65
CA HIS A 54 -4.16 12.66 31.98
C HIS A 54 -3.34 12.16 30.79
N GLN A 55 -2.43 11.23 31.01
CA GLN A 55 -1.95 10.33 30.00
C GLN A 55 -3.18 9.53 29.54
N GLN A 56 -3.81 10.01 28.49
CA GLN A 56 -4.68 9.16 27.69
C GLN A 56 -3.83 7.97 27.29
N GLY A 57 -4.14 6.83 27.88
CA GLY A 57 -3.48 5.55 27.61
C GLY A 57 -3.82 5.02 26.24
N GLY A 58 -3.34 5.68 25.19
CA GLY A 58 -3.17 5.07 23.89
C GLY A 58 -1.95 4.15 24.00
N GLU A 59 -2.14 2.85 23.82
CA GLU A 59 -1.06 1.89 23.66
C GLU A 59 -0.11 2.43 22.61
N LYS A 60 1.14 2.77 23.00
CA LYS A 60 2.14 3.28 22.05
C LYS A 60 2.42 2.17 21.05
N LEU A 61 2.10 2.40 19.79
CA LEU A 61 2.40 1.48 18.70
C LEU A 61 3.89 1.10 18.74
N GLN A 62 4.15 -0.22 18.63
CA GLN A 62 5.51 -0.73 18.71
C GLN A 62 6.25 -0.43 17.40
N ARG A 63 7.31 0.39 17.47
CA ARG A 63 8.19 0.69 16.33
C ARG A 63 9.14 -0.48 16.08
N THR A 64 8.68 -1.48 15.31
CA THR A 64 9.43 -2.72 15.04
C THR A 64 9.63 -3.00 13.56
N LEU A 65 8.98 -2.22 12.68
CA LEU A 65 9.08 -2.42 11.23
C LEU A 65 10.35 -1.76 10.67
N LYS A 66 11.17 -2.57 9.98
CA LYS A 66 12.36 -2.10 9.27
C LYS A 66 11.98 -1.61 7.87
N ASN A 67 12.83 -0.77 7.28
CA ASN A 67 12.64 -0.23 5.91
C ASN A 67 12.28 -1.32 4.86
N ARG A 68 12.90 -2.51 4.92
CA ARG A 68 12.57 -3.63 4.02
C ARG A 68 11.12 -4.09 4.16
N HIS A 69 10.60 -4.15 5.41
CA HIS A 69 9.22 -4.54 5.66
C HIS A 69 8.25 -3.54 5.05
N ILE A 70 8.45 -2.25 5.31
CA ILE A 70 7.60 -1.17 4.81
C ILE A 70 7.53 -1.13 3.30
N GLN A 71 8.69 -1.19 2.63
CA GLN A 71 8.72 -1.20 1.16
C GLN A 71 7.99 -2.41 0.58
N LEU A 72 8.14 -3.60 1.17
CA LEU A 72 7.50 -4.80 0.66
C LEU A 72 6.05 -4.93 1.09
N ILE A 73 5.66 -4.47 2.30
CA ILE A 73 4.25 -4.39 2.72
C ILE A 73 3.48 -3.47 1.75
N ALA A 74 4.02 -2.31 1.42
CA ALA A 74 3.36 -1.38 0.52
C ALA A 74 3.26 -1.89 -0.92
N ILE A 75 4.32 -2.51 -1.45
CA ILE A 75 4.28 -3.14 -2.78
C ILE A 75 3.36 -4.37 -2.75
N GLY A 76 3.47 -5.19 -1.73
CA GLY A 76 2.69 -6.41 -1.57
C GLY A 76 1.20 -6.14 -1.33
N GLY A 77 0.88 -5.10 -0.55
CA GLY A 77 -0.49 -4.65 -0.31
C GLY A 77 -1.18 -4.15 -1.58
N ALA A 78 -0.44 -3.42 -2.42
CA ALA A 78 -0.96 -2.94 -3.70
C ALA A 78 -1.10 -4.05 -4.75
N ILE A 79 -0.21 -5.06 -4.75
CA ILE A 79 -0.29 -6.20 -5.67
C ILE A 79 -1.29 -7.23 -5.12
N GLY A 80 -2.56 -7.08 -5.48
CA GLY A 80 -3.68 -7.91 -5.04
C GLY A 80 -4.53 -8.42 -6.20
N THR A 81 -5.78 -8.74 -5.89
CA THR A 81 -6.78 -9.23 -6.86
C THR A 81 -7.06 -8.22 -7.97
N GLY A 82 -6.90 -6.92 -7.71
CA GLY A 82 -7.08 -5.86 -8.70
C GLY A 82 -6.19 -6.03 -9.92
N LEU A 83 -4.92 -6.45 -9.74
CA LEU A 83 -4.04 -6.78 -10.85
C LEU A 83 -4.31 -8.20 -11.38
N PHE A 84 -4.27 -9.20 -10.52
CA PHE A 84 -4.26 -10.61 -10.96
C PHE A 84 -5.60 -11.08 -11.54
N MET A 85 -6.72 -10.61 -11.02
CA MET A 85 -8.06 -10.96 -11.50
C MET A 85 -8.69 -9.82 -12.29
N GLY A 86 -8.61 -8.60 -11.75
CA GLY A 86 -9.21 -7.40 -12.35
C GLY A 86 -8.63 -7.03 -13.71
N SER A 87 -7.37 -7.43 -14.00
CA SER A 87 -6.73 -7.14 -15.29
C SER A 87 -7.45 -7.78 -16.48
N GLY A 88 -8.00 -8.98 -16.34
CA GLY A 88 -8.81 -9.57 -17.41
C GLY A 88 -10.00 -8.69 -17.77
N LYS A 89 -10.71 -8.18 -16.77
CA LYS A 89 -11.84 -7.28 -16.98
C LYS A 89 -11.41 -5.92 -17.52
N THR A 90 -10.31 -5.34 -17.02
CA THR A 90 -9.83 -4.06 -17.55
C THR A 90 -9.36 -4.15 -19.00
N ILE A 91 -8.66 -5.23 -19.34
CA ILE A 91 -8.24 -5.51 -20.74
C ILE A 91 -9.46 -5.65 -21.64
N SER A 92 -10.49 -6.42 -21.26
CA SER A 92 -11.67 -6.62 -22.07
C SER A 92 -12.49 -5.33 -22.31
N VAL A 93 -12.42 -4.36 -21.40
CA VAL A 93 -13.13 -3.07 -21.52
C VAL A 93 -12.35 -2.05 -22.33
N ALA A 94 -11.05 -1.91 -22.08
CA ALA A 94 -10.24 -0.84 -22.65
C ALA A 94 -9.30 -1.30 -23.78
N GLY A 95 -9.10 -2.60 -23.95
CA GLY A 95 -8.10 -3.12 -24.88
C GLY A 95 -6.68 -2.64 -24.52
N PRO A 96 -5.77 -2.52 -25.49
CA PRO A 96 -4.39 -2.08 -25.25
C PRO A 96 -4.26 -0.69 -24.63
N SER A 97 -5.27 0.19 -24.78
CA SER A 97 -5.29 1.52 -24.17
C SER A 97 -5.23 1.48 -22.63
N ILE A 98 -5.47 0.32 -22.04
CA ILE A 98 -5.33 0.11 -20.58
C ILE A 98 -3.90 0.39 -20.09
N LEU A 99 -2.89 0.18 -20.91
CA LEU A 99 -1.50 0.53 -20.57
C LEU A 99 -1.36 2.02 -20.24
N LEU A 100 -2.01 2.87 -21.07
CA LEU A 100 -2.02 4.31 -20.83
C LEU A 100 -2.83 4.67 -19.56
N VAL A 101 -3.95 3.98 -19.30
CA VAL A 101 -4.75 4.16 -18.08
C VAL A 101 -3.88 3.89 -16.84
N TYR A 102 -3.16 2.78 -16.80
CA TYR A 102 -2.28 2.44 -15.67
C TYR A 102 -1.12 3.44 -15.53
N MET A 103 -0.54 3.94 -16.62
CA MET A 103 0.49 4.97 -16.57
C MET A 103 -0.05 6.29 -16.01
N ILE A 104 -1.24 6.71 -16.40
CA ILE A 104 -1.87 7.94 -15.91
C ILE A 104 -2.19 7.81 -14.43
N ILE A 105 -2.82 6.70 -14.00
CA ILE A 105 -3.13 6.44 -12.60
C ILE A 105 -1.83 6.43 -11.78
N GLY A 106 -0.80 5.71 -12.23
CA GLY A 106 0.49 5.64 -11.55
C GLY A 106 1.17 7.00 -11.41
N ALA A 107 1.12 7.85 -12.44
CA ALA A 107 1.66 9.21 -12.38
C ALA A 107 0.89 10.11 -11.38
N VAL A 108 -0.44 10.04 -11.38
CA VAL A 108 -1.28 10.79 -10.42
C VAL A 108 -1.01 10.29 -8.99
N LEU A 109 -0.94 8.99 -8.79
CA LEU A 109 -0.66 8.39 -7.49
C LEU A 109 0.76 8.72 -6.99
N PHE A 110 1.74 8.83 -7.89
CA PHE A 110 3.08 9.28 -7.51
C PHE A 110 3.04 10.69 -6.89
N LEU A 111 2.31 11.62 -7.50
CA LEU A 111 2.14 12.98 -6.96
C LEU A 111 1.38 12.96 -5.64
N PHE A 112 0.29 12.19 -5.58
CA PHE A 112 -0.51 12.04 -4.36
C PHE A 112 0.31 11.47 -3.19
N MET A 113 1.04 10.37 -3.42
CA MET A 113 1.87 9.73 -2.39
C MET A 113 3.00 10.64 -1.90
N ARG A 114 3.57 11.45 -2.79
CA ARG A 114 4.57 12.44 -2.41
C ARG A 114 3.99 13.50 -1.48
N THR A 115 2.82 14.05 -1.83
CA THR A 115 2.12 15.03 -0.98
C THR A 115 1.73 14.42 0.37
N LEU A 116 1.21 13.20 0.37
CA LEU A 116 0.88 12.48 1.60
C LEU A 116 2.11 12.28 2.48
N GLY A 117 3.25 11.89 1.90
CA GLY A 117 4.51 11.74 2.62
C GLY A 117 5.01 13.04 3.25
N GLU A 118 4.93 14.16 2.53
CA GLU A 118 5.28 15.49 3.04
C GLU A 118 4.37 15.93 4.21
N LEU A 119 3.07 15.64 4.11
CA LEU A 119 2.10 15.92 5.18
C LEU A 119 2.35 15.08 6.43
N LEU A 120 2.58 13.78 6.28
CA LEU A 120 2.86 12.88 7.41
C LEU A 120 4.15 13.23 8.15
N LEU A 121 5.17 13.76 7.45
CA LEU A 121 6.42 14.21 8.05
C LEU A 121 6.35 15.63 8.61
N SER A 122 5.32 16.41 8.27
CA SER A 122 5.19 17.79 8.74
C SER A 122 4.94 17.89 10.25
N ASP A 123 4.30 16.89 10.84
CA ASP A 123 4.06 16.80 12.28
C ASP A 123 3.99 15.33 12.70
N HIS A 124 4.91 14.91 13.55
CA HIS A 124 5.00 13.52 14.05
C HIS A 124 3.80 13.05 14.93
N LYS A 125 2.83 13.94 15.19
CA LYS A 125 1.57 13.55 15.84
C LYS A 125 0.64 12.77 14.89
N TYR A 126 0.80 12.91 13.56
CA TYR A 126 -0.04 12.23 12.61
C TYR A 126 0.33 10.75 12.51
N ALA A 127 -0.57 9.89 12.95
CA ALA A 127 -0.45 8.43 12.82
C ALA A 127 -1.07 7.94 11.49
N THR A 128 -2.11 8.65 11.02
CA THR A 128 -2.86 8.31 9.81
C THR A 128 -3.22 9.55 9.00
N PHE A 129 -3.62 9.36 7.74
CA PHE A 129 -4.13 10.45 6.92
C PHE A 129 -5.51 10.96 7.38
N ALA A 130 -6.26 10.19 8.18
CA ALA A 130 -7.47 10.67 8.83
C ALA A 130 -7.17 11.73 9.92
N ASP A 131 -6.02 11.62 10.60
CA ASP A 131 -5.58 12.63 11.56
C ASP A 131 -5.25 13.95 10.87
N ILE A 132 -4.61 13.88 9.70
CA ILE A 132 -4.32 15.05 8.85
C ILE A 132 -5.63 15.73 8.43
N ALA A 133 -6.61 14.96 7.95
CA ALA A 133 -7.92 15.48 7.55
C ALA A 133 -8.65 16.15 8.73
N ARG A 134 -8.56 15.56 9.92
CA ARG A 134 -9.14 16.09 11.15
C ARG A 134 -8.52 17.43 11.55
N ASP A 135 -7.21 17.54 11.47
CA ASP A 135 -6.46 18.71 11.92
C ASP A 135 -6.58 19.88 10.93
N LEU A 136 -6.45 19.60 9.63
CA LEU A 136 -6.44 20.64 8.59
C LEU A 136 -7.84 21.10 8.14
N ILE A 137 -8.84 20.22 8.18
CA ILE A 137 -10.18 20.50 7.65
C ILE A 137 -11.21 20.55 8.79
N GLY A 138 -11.08 19.62 9.76
CA GLY A 138 -11.96 19.56 10.92
C GLY A 138 -12.37 18.14 11.30
N PRO A 139 -13.00 17.97 12.48
CA PRO A 139 -13.35 16.65 13.02
C PRO A 139 -14.21 15.79 12.09
N TRP A 140 -15.14 16.42 11.35
CA TRP A 140 -16.02 15.73 10.41
C TRP A 140 -15.23 15.10 9.25
N ALA A 141 -14.19 15.81 8.76
CA ALA A 141 -13.37 15.32 7.65
C ALA A 141 -12.54 14.09 8.07
N GLY A 142 -11.95 14.13 9.28
CA GLY A 142 -11.26 12.96 9.83
C GLY A 142 -12.20 11.75 9.98
N PHE A 143 -13.42 11.97 10.49
CA PHE A 143 -14.44 10.94 10.63
C PHE A 143 -14.82 10.33 9.26
N VAL A 144 -15.16 11.16 8.27
CA VAL A 144 -15.54 10.71 6.93
C VAL A 144 -14.39 9.97 6.26
N THR A 145 -13.16 10.49 6.35
CA THR A 145 -11.97 9.85 5.77
C THR A 145 -11.72 8.47 6.37
N GLY A 146 -11.75 8.34 7.70
CA GLY A 146 -11.55 7.06 8.38
C GLY A 146 -12.61 6.02 8.00
N TRP A 147 -13.90 6.39 8.06
CA TRP A 147 -14.99 5.48 7.70
C TRP A 147 -15.02 5.11 6.22
N THR A 148 -14.70 6.04 5.32
CA THR A 148 -14.59 5.74 3.89
C THR A 148 -13.46 4.76 3.62
N TYR A 149 -12.31 4.95 4.24
CA TYR A 149 -11.17 4.03 4.13
C TYR A 149 -11.51 2.63 4.66
N TRP A 150 -12.13 2.56 5.84
CA TRP A 150 -12.61 1.30 6.40
C TRP A 150 -13.58 0.58 5.44
N ALA A 151 -14.59 1.32 4.92
CA ALA A 151 -15.56 0.76 3.98
C ALA A 151 -14.89 0.26 2.68
N CYS A 152 -13.91 1.02 2.14
CA CYS A 152 -13.12 0.61 0.99
C CYS A 152 -12.45 -0.76 1.21
N TRP A 153 -11.82 -0.97 2.36
CA TRP A 153 -11.16 -2.23 2.67
C TRP A 153 -12.12 -3.37 2.94
N VAL A 154 -13.30 -3.11 3.50
CA VAL A 154 -14.36 -4.13 3.62
C VAL A 154 -14.79 -4.62 2.23
N VAL A 155 -15.06 -3.70 1.29
CA VAL A 155 -15.42 -4.04 -0.09
C VAL A 155 -14.29 -4.78 -0.80
N THR A 156 -13.04 -4.33 -0.61
CA THR A 156 -11.85 -5.01 -1.16
C THR A 156 -11.72 -6.43 -0.61
N GLY A 157 -11.92 -6.61 0.71
CA GLY A 157 -11.90 -7.92 1.33
C GLY A 157 -12.98 -8.87 0.78
N VAL A 158 -14.18 -8.37 0.49
CA VAL A 158 -15.22 -9.17 -0.19
C VAL A 158 -14.77 -9.57 -1.59
N ALA A 159 -14.17 -8.65 -2.36
CA ALA A 159 -13.64 -8.95 -3.69
C ALA A 159 -12.49 -9.98 -3.63
N ASP A 160 -11.61 -9.88 -2.63
CA ASP A 160 -10.55 -10.85 -2.39
C ASP A 160 -11.12 -12.25 -2.09
N MET A 161 -12.18 -12.37 -1.28
CA MET A 161 -12.82 -13.65 -0.99
C MET A 161 -13.48 -14.27 -2.24
N ILE A 162 -14.10 -13.46 -3.09
CA ILE A 162 -14.67 -13.91 -4.37
C ILE A 162 -13.53 -14.43 -5.27
N ALA A 163 -12.43 -13.71 -5.38
CA ALA A 163 -11.28 -14.12 -6.18
C ALA A 163 -10.64 -15.41 -5.66
N ILE A 164 -10.47 -15.56 -4.35
CA ILE A 164 -9.95 -16.80 -3.71
C ILE A 164 -10.83 -17.99 -4.05
N THR A 165 -12.15 -17.80 -4.04
CA THR A 165 -13.08 -18.84 -4.47
C THR A 165 -12.85 -19.23 -5.93
N GLY A 166 -12.75 -18.25 -6.84
CA GLY A 166 -12.46 -18.50 -8.24
C GLY A 166 -11.12 -19.23 -8.47
N TYR A 167 -10.07 -18.82 -7.74
CA TYR A 167 -8.75 -19.50 -7.82
C TYR A 167 -8.80 -20.92 -7.25
N THR A 168 -9.60 -21.17 -6.22
CA THR A 168 -9.77 -22.50 -5.64
C THR A 168 -10.52 -23.44 -6.60
N HIS A 169 -11.48 -22.93 -7.35
CA HIS A 169 -12.22 -23.67 -8.37
C HIS A 169 -11.34 -24.13 -9.54
N PHE A 170 -10.14 -23.59 -9.70
CA PHE A 170 -9.15 -24.11 -10.66
C PHE A 170 -8.79 -25.57 -10.40
N TRP A 171 -8.72 -26.00 -9.13
CA TRP A 171 -8.42 -27.37 -8.74
C TRP A 171 -9.66 -28.19 -8.39
N TRP A 172 -10.67 -27.54 -7.79
CA TRP A 172 -11.91 -28.16 -7.29
C TRP A 172 -13.12 -27.37 -7.79
N PRO A 173 -13.57 -27.59 -9.03
CA PRO A 173 -14.67 -26.83 -9.66
C PRO A 173 -15.98 -26.88 -8.87
N ASP A 174 -16.28 -28.03 -8.23
CA ASP A 174 -17.53 -28.27 -7.50
C ASP A 174 -17.47 -27.91 -6.01
N LEU A 175 -16.36 -27.33 -5.53
CA LEU A 175 -16.21 -26.99 -4.12
C LEU A 175 -17.14 -25.85 -3.73
N PRO A 176 -18.02 -26.03 -2.70
CA PRO A 176 -18.90 -24.94 -2.26
C PRO A 176 -18.10 -23.70 -1.81
N ALA A 177 -18.51 -22.51 -2.27
CA ALA A 177 -17.82 -21.24 -2.04
C ALA A 177 -17.55 -20.91 -0.56
N TRP A 178 -18.43 -21.34 0.35
CA TRP A 178 -18.25 -21.09 1.79
C TRP A 178 -17.02 -21.77 2.38
N ILE A 179 -16.51 -22.86 1.77
CA ILE A 179 -15.34 -23.60 2.27
C ILE A 179 -14.07 -22.76 2.10
N PRO A 180 -13.67 -22.30 0.88
CA PRO A 180 -12.50 -21.47 0.73
C PRO A 180 -12.62 -20.12 1.46
N ILE A 181 -13.81 -19.52 1.49
CA ILE A 181 -14.08 -18.28 2.23
C ILE A 181 -13.87 -18.51 3.73
N GLY A 182 -14.48 -19.54 4.31
CA GLY A 182 -14.36 -19.85 5.74
C GLY A 182 -12.94 -20.22 6.14
N ALA A 183 -12.26 -21.05 5.35
CA ALA A 183 -10.86 -21.43 5.59
C ALA A 183 -9.93 -20.21 5.55
N THR A 184 -10.09 -19.34 4.56
CA THR A 184 -9.29 -18.11 4.45
C THR A 184 -9.59 -17.14 5.58
N THR A 185 -10.86 -16.94 5.94
CA THR A 185 -11.25 -16.08 7.06
C THR A 185 -10.62 -16.55 8.38
N LEU A 186 -10.63 -17.86 8.66
CA LEU A 186 -9.98 -18.43 9.84
C LEU A 186 -8.46 -18.24 9.81
N LEU A 187 -7.84 -18.44 8.65
CA LEU A 187 -6.41 -18.19 8.46
C LEU A 187 -6.06 -16.72 8.72
N LEU A 188 -6.81 -15.79 8.14
CA LEU A 188 -6.59 -14.35 8.33
C LEU A 188 -6.80 -13.93 9.78
N PHE A 189 -7.81 -14.48 10.46
CA PHE A 189 -8.00 -14.25 11.88
C PHE A 189 -6.79 -14.71 12.69
N ALA A 190 -6.28 -15.91 12.42
CA ALA A 190 -5.09 -16.46 13.09
C ALA A 190 -3.85 -15.59 12.83
N LEU A 191 -3.63 -15.14 11.58
CA LEU A 191 -2.49 -14.28 11.22
C LEU A 191 -2.57 -12.90 11.91
N ASN A 192 -3.75 -12.31 12.01
CA ASN A 192 -3.94 -11.01 12.66
C ASN A 192 -3.93 -11.08 14.20
N ALA A 193 -4.11 -12.27 14.77
CA ALA A 193 -3.89 -12.50 16.20
C ALA A 193 -2.39 -12.58 16.58
N MET A 194 -1.49 -12.60 15.58
CA MET A 194 -0.04 -12.63 15.80
C MET A 194 0.51 -11.22 16.11
N THR A 195 1.80 -11.17 16.48
CA THR A 195 2.49 -9.90 16.75
C THR A 195 2.73 -9.10 15.45
N VAL A 196 2.87 -7.77 15.56
CA VAL A 196 3.20 -6.87 14.42
C VAL A 196 4.47 -7.32 13.67
N LYS A 197 5.47 -7.81 14.40
CA LYS A 197 6.69 -8.34 13.79
C LYS A 197 6.42 -9.58 12.95
N ALA A 198 5.59 -10.50 13.45
CA ALA A 198 5.23 -11.72 12.71
C ALA A 198 4.39 -11.38 11.48
N PHE A 199 3.47 -10.42 11.59
CA PHE A 199 2.73 -9.87 10.45
C PHE A 199 3.70 -9.32 9.39
N GLY A 200 4.64 -8.46 9.76
CA GLY A 200 5.62 -7.87 8.84
C GLY A 200 6.49 -8.90 8.11
N GLU A 201 6.95 -9.97 8.81
CA GLU A 201 7.70 -11.06 8.18
C GLU A 201 6.84 -11.90 7.23
N THR A 202 5.59 -12.19 7.60
CA THR A 202 4.66 -12.94 6.74
C THR A 202 4.37 -12.16 5.47
N GLU A 203 4.06 -10.88 5.58
CA GLU A 203 3.74 -10.01 4.46
C GLU A 203 4.97 -9.77 3.56
N PHE A 204 6.18 -9.73 4.13
CA PHE A 204 7.43 -9.71 3.38
C PHE A 204 7.55 -10.89 2.42
N TRP A 205 7.28 -12.13 2.88
CA TRP A 205 7.37 -13.32 2.05
C TRP A 205 6.27 -13.38 1.01
N PHE A 206 5.04 -13.01 1.35
CA PHE A 206 3.95 -12.90 0.38
C PHE A 206 4.28 -11.88 -0.71
N ALA A 207 4.78 -10.70 -0.35
CA ALA A 207 5.17 -9.68 -1.32
C ALA A 207 6.30 -10.16 -2.25
N LEU A 208 7.29 -10.84 -1.70
CA LEU A 208 8.41 -11.37 -2.49
C LEU A 208 7.93 -12.37 -3.54
N VAL A 209 7.06 -13.31 -3.15
CA VAL A 209 6.49 -14.31 -4.08
C VAL A 209 5.69 -13.65 -5.20
N LYS A 210 4.88 -12.63 -4.89
CA LYS A 210 4.12 -11.86 -5.88
C LYS A 210 5.04 -11.15 -6.89
N ILE A 211 6.08 -10.48 -6.40
CA ILE A 211 7.05 -9.77 -7.25
C ILE A 211 7.76 -10.76 -8.17
N VAL A 212 8.23 -11.89 -7.63
CA VAL A 212 8.89 -12.94 -8.42
C VAL A 212 7.95 -13.46 -9.51
N ALA A 213 6.68 -13.69 -9.20
CA ALA A 213 5.69 -14.16 -10.17
C ALA A 213 5.45 -13.14 -11.30
N ILE A 214 5.37 -11.84 -10.99
CA ILE A 214 5.20 -10.80 -12.01
C ILE A 214 6.45 -10.69 -12.88
N VAL A 215 7.64 -10.72 -12.28
CA VAL A 215 8.91 -10.69 -13.04
C VAL A 215 9.03 -11.93 -13.93
N ALA A 216 8.68 -13.11 -13.41
CA ALA A 216 8.67 -14.35 -14.20
C ALA A 216 7.69 -14.25 -15.37
N LEU A 217 6.47 -13.71 -15.13
CA LEU A 217 5.48 -13.49 -16.20
C LEU A 217 6.03 -12.57 -17.29
N VAL A 218 6.65 -11.46 -16.90
CA VAL A 218 7.23 -10.51 -17.87
C VAL A 218 8.32 -11.17 -18.68
N ILE A 219 9.23 -11.91 -18.04
CA ILE A 219 10.33 -12.64 -18.73
C ILE A 219 9.76 -13.70 -19.67
N VAL A 220 8.80 -14.51 -19.20
CA VAL A 220 8.18 -15.57 -20.01
C VAL A 220 7.42 -14.95 -21.19
N GLY A 221 6.61 -13.91 -20.96
CA GLY A 221 5.85 -13.27 -22.03
C GLY A 221 6.72 -12.66 -23.11
N PHE A 222 7.77 -11.92 -22.74
CA PHE A 222 8.74 -11.42 -23.73
C PHE A 222 9.51 -12.55 -24.40
N GLY A 223 9.82 -13.64 -23.70
CA GLY A 223 10.42 -14.84 -24.25
C GLY A 223 9.53 -15.49 -25.30
N MET A 224 8.23 -15.64 -25.03
CA MET A 224 7.25 -16.18 -25.99
C MET A 224 7.14 -15.29 -27.24
N VAL A 225 7.13 -13.97 -27.07
CA VAL A 225 7.15 -13.03 -28.19
C VAL A 225 8.43 -13.15 -29.02
N ALA A 226 9.59 -13.25 -28.35
CA ALA A 226 10.88 -13.40 -29.07
C ALA A 226 11.00 -14.72 -29.84
N MET A 227 10.36 -15.79 -29.33
CA MET A 227 10.33 -17.09 -30.00
C MET A 227 9.21 -17.21 -31.05
N GLY A 228 8.27 -16.25 -31.10
CA GLY A 228 7.10 -16.32 -31.96
C GLY A 228 6.23 -17.54 -31.65
N THR A 229 6.01 -17.85 -30.36
CA THR A 229 5.19 -19.00 -29.97
C THR A 229 3.77 -18.84 -30.47
N VAL A 230 3.17 -19.96 -30.87
CA VAL A 230 1.81 -20.03 -31.39
C VAL A 230 0.95 -20.75 -30.37
N ASP A 231 -0.21 -20.21 -30.04
CA ASP A 231 -1.17 -20.85 -29.16
C ASP A 231 -1.98 -21.94 -29.89
N GLU A 232 -2.89 -22.61 -29.16
CA GLU A 232 -3.75 -23.67 -29.69
C GLU A 232 -4.75 -23.13 -30.75
N GLU A 233 -5.03 -21.84 -30.74
CA GLU A 233 -5.96 -21.15 -31.67
C GLU A 233 -5.24 -20.63 -32.91
N GLY A 234 -3.92 -20.79 -33.00
CA GLY A 234 -3.09 -20.34 -34.11
C GLY A 234 -2.62 -18.88 -33.99
N THR A 235 -2.81 -18.24 -32.84
CA THR A 235 -2.37 -16.85 -32.61
C THR A 235 -0.87 -16.82 -32.31
N VAL A 236 -0.13 -15.99 -33.02
CA VAL A 236 1.31 -15.80 -32.81
C VAL A 236 1.55 -14.72 -31.75
N ALA A 237 2.34 -15.05 -30.73
CA ALA A 237 2.81 -14.09 -29.75
C ALA A 237 3.69 -13.01 -30.42
N ALA A 238 3.23 -11.78 -30.46
CA ALA A 238 3.90 -10.68 -31.17
C ALA A 238 3.59 -9.33 -30.56
N VAL A 239 4.53 -8.39 -30.67
CA VAL A 239 4.32 -7.00 -30.23
C VAL A 239 3.15 -6.34 -30.99
N SER A 240 2.93 -6.76 -32.26
CA SER A 240 1.82 -6.27 -33.10
C SER A 240 0.44 -6.53 -32.51
N ASN A 241 0.27 -7.50 -31.61
CA ASN A 241 -1.01 -7.79 -30.93
C ASN A 241 -1.53 -6.60 -30.13
N LEU A 242 -0.66 -5.65 -29.78
CA LEU A 242 -1.07 -4.41 -29.11
C LEU A 242 -1.84 -3.43 -30.02
N TRP A 243 -1.86 -3.64 -31.37
CA TRP A 243 -2.55 -2.75 -32.30
C TRP A 243 -3.20 -3.45 -33.51
N SER A 244 -2.93 -4.74 -33.75
CA SER A 244 -3.47 -5.49 -34.88
C SER A 244 -4.96 -5.80 -34.75
N HIS A 245 -5.50 -5.82 -33.53
CA HIS A 245 -6.89 -6.15 -33.22
C HIS A 245 -7.72 -4.89 -32.94
N GLY A 246 -7.92 -4.04 -33.96
CA GLY A 246 -8.73 -2.82 -33.85
C GLY A 246 -7.96 -1.58 -33.39
N GLY A 247 -6.62 -1.60 -33.41
CA GLY A 247 -5.76 -0.49 -33.02
C GLY A 247 -5.51 -0.42 -31.50
N PHE A 248 -4.86 0.66 -31.06
CA PHE A 248 -4.52 0.86 -29.63
C PHE A 248 -5.75 1.26 -28.78
N PHE A 249 -6.78 1.84 -29.38
CA PHE A 249 -8.05 2.22 -28.76
C PHE A 249 -9.25 1.48 -29.41
N PRO A 250 -9.30 0.14 -29.37
CA PRO A 250 -10.29 -0.64 -30.11
C PRO A 250 -11.72 -0.39 -29.64
N THR A 251 -11.91 -0.06 -28.37
CA THR A 251 -13.20 0.24 -27.72
C THR A 251 -13.50 1.75 -27.69
N GLY A 252 -12.66 2.56 -28.34
CA GLY A 252 -12.77 4.00 -28.38
C GLY A 252 -12.55 4.69 -27.03
N PHE A 253 -12.92 5.97 -26.98
CA PHE A 253 -12.73 6.79 -25.78
C PHE A 253 -13.58 6.31 -24.58
N THR A 254 -14.76 5.77 -24.82
CA THR A 254 -15.65 5.24 -23.76
C THR A 254 -15.03 4.04 -23.05
N GLY A 255 -14.45 3.10 -23.81
CA GLY A 255 -13.78 1.96 -23.22
C GLY A 255 -12.50 2.36 -22.49
N PHE A 256 -11.73 3.31 -23.03
CA PHE A 256 -10.58 3.88 -22.34
C PHE A 256 -10.95 4.50 -21.00
N LEU A 257 -12.03 5.31 -20.91
CA LEU A 257 -12.52 5.87 -19.65
C LEU A 257 -13.07 4.78 -18.71
N GLY A 258 -13.78 3.78 -19.26
CA GLY A 258 -14.26 2.64 -18.48
C GLY A 258 -13.14 1.85 -17.80
N GLY A 259 -11.96 1.79 -18.45
CA GLY A 259 -10.78 1.17 -17.90
C GLY A 259 -10.32 1.79 -16.57
N PHE A 260 -10.47 3.11 -16.36
CA PHE A 260 -10.07 3.78 -15.11
C PHE A 260 -10.83 3.26 -13.90
N GLN A 261 -12.13 2.99 -14.05
CA GLN A 261 -12.99 2.54 -12.95
C GLN A 261 -12.45 1.26 -12.30
N ILE A 262 -12.03 0.30 -13.12
CA ILE A 262 -11.56 -1.01 -12.63
C ILE A 262 -10.06 -0.94 -12.30
N ALA A 263 -9.28 -0.22 -13.12
CA ALA A 263 -7.83 -0.10 -12.94
C ALA A 263 -7.46 0.58 -11.60
N LEU A 264 -8.26 1.55 -11.12
CA LEU A 264 -8.06 2.17 -9.81
C LEU A 264 -8.04 1.14 -8.68
N PHE A 265 -8.87 0.10 -8.78
CA PHE A 265 -8.91 -0.99 -7.79
C PHE A 265 -7.56 -1.72 -7.68
N ALA A 266 -6.80 -1.83 -8.78
CA ALA A 266 -5.49 -2.47 -8.76
C ALA A 266 -4.41 -1.68 -8.00
N PHE A 267 -4.66 -0.42 -7.67
CA PHE A 267 -3.72 0.44 -6.93
C PHE A 267 -4.10 0.65 -5.46
N ILE A 268 -5.23 0.10 -5.00
CA ILE A 268 -5.61 0.11 -3.59
C ILE A 268 -4.54 -0.63 -2.79
N GLY A 269 -4.12 -0.04 -1.67
CA GLY A 269 -3.08 -0.58 -0.80
C GLY A 269 -1.74 0.17 -0.90
N ILE A 270 -1.52 0.99 -1.94
CA ILE A 270 -0.31 1.82 -2.05
C ILE A 270 -0.24 2.86 -0.90
N GLU A 271 -1.39 3.35 -0.47
CA GLU A 271 -1.54 4.29 0.63
C GLU A 271 -1.21 3.70 2.01
N MET A 272 -1.08 2.37 2.12
CA MET A 272 -0.68 1.70 3.36
C MET A 272 0.68 2.17 3.88
N VAL A 273 1.54 2.70 3.01
CA VAL A 273 2.75 3.41 3.45
C VAL A 273 2.43 4.45 4.51
N GLY A 274 1.32 5.19 4.32
CA GLY A 274 0.88 6.22 5.27
C GLY A 274 0.41 5.68 6.62
N THR A 275 -0.18 4.48 6.65
CA THR A 275 -0.66 3.86 7.90
C THR A 275 0.44 3.11 8.66
N THR A 276 1.53 2.75 7.99
CA THR A 276 2.68 2.04 8.61
C THR A 276 3.75 2.97 9.18
N VAL A 277 3.65 4.28 8.93
CA VAL A 277 4.63 5.28 9.39
C VAL A 277 4.78 5.29 10.91
N ALA A 278 3.66 5.21 11.64
CA ALA A 278 3.67 5.23 13.11
C ALA A 278 4.40 4.02 13.74
N GLU A 279 4.55 2.92 13.01
CA GLU A 279 5.22 1.69 13.45
C GLU A 279 6.66 1.54 12.89
N THR A 280 7.16 2.57 12.22
CA THR A 280 8.49 2.59 11.57
C THR A 280 9.57 3.05 12.56
N ASP A 281 10.73 2.37 12.56
CA ASP A 281 11.88 2.74 13.40
C ASP A 281 12.44 4.12 13.05
N ASP A 282 12.52 4.47 11.75
CA ASP A 282 13.07 5.72 11.23
C ASP A 282 12.17 6.27 10.09
N PRO A 283 11.09 6.99 10.45
CA PRO A 283 10.14 7.53 9.48
C PRO A 283 10.77 8.55 8.53
N ASP A 284 11.63 9.43 9.06
CA ASP A 284 12.22 10.55 8.32
C ASP A 284 13.07 10.11 7.12
N ASN A 285 13.74 8.97 7.23
CA ASN A 285 14.56 8.42 6.15
C ASN A 285 13.82 7.37 5.31
N THR A 286 12.86 6.68 5.90
CA THR A 286 12.16 5.55 5.25
C THR A 286 11.02 6.02 4.38
N LEU A 287 10.18 6.94 4.89
CA LEU A 287 9.00 7.41 4.20
C LEU A 287 9.31 8.11 2.86
N PRO A 288 10.27 9.06 2.76
CA PRO A 288 10.60 9.69 1.49
C PRO A 288 11.06 8.68 0.43
N LYS A 289 11.82 7.66 0.82
CA LYS A 289 12.25 6.60 -0.09
C LYS A 289 11.08 5.75 -0.57
N ALA A 290 10.16 5.41 0.34
CA ALA A 290 8.98 4.63 0.02
C ALA A 290 8.05 5.37 -0.94
N VAL A 291 7.62 6.58 -0.60
CA VAL A 291 6.66 7.36 -1.42
C VAL A 291 7.17 7.72 -2.81
N ASN A 292 8.49 7.87 -2.98
CA ASN A 292 9.09 8.16 -4.28
C ASN A 292 9.33 6.90 -5.13
N SER A 293 9.59 5.74 -4.52
CA SER A 293 10.00 4.55 -5.27
C SER A 293 8.85 3.57 -5.53
N ILE A 294 7.92 3.42 -4.59
CA ILE A 294 6.86 2.41 -4.67
C ILE A 294 5.90 2.67 -5.83
N PRO A 295 5.32 3.88 -6.02
CA PRO A 295 4.40 4.12 -7.12
C PRO A 295 5.02 3.85 -8.50
N VAL A 296 6.28 4.22 -8.68
CA VAL A 296 7.00 3.99 -9.93
C VAL A 296 7.22 2.51 -10.19
N ARG A 297 7.63 1.75 -9.15
CA ARG A 297 7.83 0.30 -9.26
C ARG A 297 6.54 -0.43 -9.59
N ILE A 298 5.45 -0.11 -8.89
CA ILE A 298 4.13 -0.70 -9.12
C ILE A 298 3.66 -0.39 -10.55
N MET A 299 3.74 0.86 -10.98
CA MET A 299 3.39 1.26 -12.33
C MET A 299 4.18 0.47 -13.37
N LEU A 300 5.50 0.35 -13.22
CA LEU A 300 6.34 -0.40 -14.17
C LEU A 300 5.98 -1.88 -14.20
N PHE A 301 5.76 -2.52 -13.04
CA PHE A 301 5.37 -3.92 -12.98
C PHE A 301 4.01 -4.15 -13.64
N TYR A 302 3.03 -3.27 -13.40
CA TYR A 302 1.69 -3.40 -13.96
C TYR A 302 1.71 -3.21 -15.47
N VAL A 303 2.32 -2.14 -15.97
CA VAL A 303 2.40 -1.85 -17.39
C VAL A 303 3.16 -2.94 -18.14
N ALA A 304 4.30 -3.40 -17.60
CA ALA A 304 5.09 -4.47 -18.21
C ALA A 304 4.34 -5.81 -18.24
N ALA A 305 3.65 -6.16 -17.15
CA ALA A 305 2.88 -7.40 -17.07
C ALA A 305 1.68 -7.39 -18.04
N LEU A 306 0.91 -6.30 -18.07
CA LEU A 306 -0.24 -6.16 -18.97
C LEU A 306 0.20 -6.13 -20.44
N ALA A 307 1.31 -5.46 -20.75
CA ALA A 307 1.88 -5.48 -22.08
C ALA A 307 2.30 -6.89 -22.49
N ALA A 308 3.01 -7.62 -21.61
CA ALA A 308 3.42 -9.00 -21.88
C ALA A 308 2.21 -9.91 -22.13
N ILE A 309 1.16 -9.80 -21.32
CA ILE A 309 -0.09 -10.57 -21.49
C ILE A 309 -0.70 -10.29 -22.86
N MET A 310 -0.90 -9.02 -23.22
CA MET A 310 -1.56 -8.65 -24.48
C MET A 310 -0.70 -8.87 -25.72
N MET A 311 0.62 -8.95 -25.59
CA MET A 311 1.50 -9.37 -26.68
C MET A 311 1.42 -10.86 -26.94
N VAL A 312 1.17 -11.67 -25.90
CA VAL A 312 1.01 -13.14 -26.03
C VAL A 312 -0.43 -13.49 -26.43
N THR A 313 -1.42 -12.91 -25.75
CA THR A 313 -2.85 -13.14 -26.03
C THR A 313 -3.49 -11.81 -26.41
N PRO A 314 -3.98 -11.62 -27.64
CA PRO A 314 -4.68 -10.43 -28.06
C PRO A 314 -5.80 -10.04 -27.09
N TRP A 315 -6.04 -8.76 -26.92
CA TRP A 315 -6.98 -8.23 -25.91
C TRP A 315 -8.41 -8.78 -26.02
N ASP A 316 -8.89 -9.08 -27.22
CA ASP A 316 -10.20 -9.62 -27.54
C ASP A 316 -10.35 -11.13 -27.22
N GLN A 317 -9.24 -11.81 -27.00
CA GLN A 317 -9.19 -13.22 -26.55
C GLN A 317 -8.96 -13.35 -25.03
N VAL A 318 -8.66 -12.25 -24.34
CA VAL A 318 -8.46 -12.27 -22.88
C VAL A 318 -9.81 -12.44 -22.17
N SER A 319 -9.94 -13.52 -21.41
CA SER A 319 -11.15 -13.79 -20.62
C SER A 319 -11.31 -12.77 -19.46
N PRO A 320 -12.47 -12.11 -19.33
CA PRO A 320 -12.74 -11.22 -18.20
C PRO A 320 -12.98 -11.94 -16.87
N GLU A 321 -13.20 -13.26 -16.90
CA GLU A 321 -13.57 -14.07 -15.74
C GLU A 321 -12.40 -14.87 -15.16
N ARG A 322 -11.31 -14.98 -15.89
CA ARG A 322 -10.11 -15.73 -15.49
C ARG A 322 -8.92 -14.80 -15.31
N SER A 323 -8.01 -15.20 -14.44
CA SER A 323 -6.74 -14.47 -14.31
C SER A 323 -5.90 -14.62 -15.59
N PRO A 324 -5.59 -13.53 -16.30
CA PRO A 324 -4.73 -13.59 -17.48
C PRO A 324 -3.33 -14.11 -17.17
N PHE A 325 -2.89 -13.93 -15.92
CA PHE A 325 -1.61 -14.44 -15.43
C PHE A 325 -1.57 -15.96 -15.45
N VAL A 326 -2.62 -16.62 -14.93
CA VAL A 326 -2.73 -18.07 -14.93
C VAL A 326 -2.87 -18.60 -16.36
N THR A 327 -3.70 -17.93 -17.18
CA THR A 327 -3.91 -18.30 -18.58
C THR A 327 -2.60 -18.25 -19.39
N MET A 328 -1.82 -17.17 -19.24
CA MET A 328 -0.56 -17.03 -19.96
C MET A 328 0.45 -18.14 -19.60
N PHE A 329 0.53 -18.54 -18.34
CA PHE A 329 1.40 -19.65 -17.94
C PHE A 329 0.88 -21.03 -18.43
N SER A 330 -0.42 -21.20 -18.60
CA SER A 330 -0.94 -22.43 -19.20
C SER A 330 -0.51 -22.60 -20.66
N LEU A 331 -0.36 -21.49 -21.40
CA LEU A 331 0.13 -21.51 -22.79
C LEU A 331 1.61 -21.90 -22.94
N THR A 332 2.37 -21.92 -21.84
CA THR A 332 3.78 -22.36 -21.90
C THR A 332 3.95 -23.87 -22.13
N GLY A 333 2.88 -24.65 -22.03
CA GLY A 333 2.93 -26.10 -22.10
C GLY A 333 3.55 -26.80 -20.87
N LEU A 334 3.97 -26.03 -19.86
CA LEU A 334 4.52 -26.54 -18.60
C LEU A 334 3.37 -26.89 -17.64
N GLY A 335 3.04 -28.18 -17.50
CA GLY A 335 1.85 -28.63 -16.76
C GLY A 335 1.75 -28.16 -15.31
N ALA A 336 2.87 -27.88 -14.63
CA ALA A 336 2.88 -27.35 -13.28
C ALA A 336 2.85 -25.81 -13.20
N ALA A 337 3.16 -25.09 -14.30
CA ALA A 337 3.34 -23.65 -14.27
C ALA A 337 2.04 -22.91 -13.91
N ALA A 338 0.93 -23.26 -14.55
CA ALA A 338 -0.38 -22.68 -14.26
C ALA A 338 -0.81 -22.94 -12.81
N THR A 339 -0.57 -24.14 -12.28
CA THR A 339 -0.86 -24.51 -10.89
C THR A 339 -0.05 -23.66 -9.90
N ILE A 340 1.26 -23.49 -10.15
CA ILE A 340 2.14 -22.68 -9.31
C ILE A 340 1.67 -21.20 -9.31
N VAL A 341 1.40 -20.66 -10.50
CA VAL A 341 0.94 -19.27 -10.62
C VAL A 341 -0.43 -19.10 -9.99
N ASN A 342 -1.35 -20.06 -10.16
CA ASN A 342 -2.65 -20.01 -9.50
C ASN A 342 -2.52 -20.00 -7.96
N LEU A 343 -1.57 -20.77 -7.39
CA LEU A 343 -1.27 -20.72 -5.97
C LEU A 343 -0.72 -19.35 -5.53
N VAL A 344 0.14 -18.75 -6.37
CA VAL A 344 0.67 -17.40 -6.10
C VAL A 344 -0.44 -16.35 -6.13
N VAL A 345 -1.33 -16.36 -7.12
CA VAL A 345 -2.42 -15.38 -7.18
C VAL A 345 -3.44 -15.57 -6.06
N LEU A 346 -3.69 -16.82 -5.65
CA LEU A 346 -4.51 -17.14 -4.47
C LEU A 346 -3.87 -16.58 -3.20
N SER A 347 -2.59 -16.83 -2.98
CA SER A 347 -1.84 -16.29 -1.83
C SER A 347 -1.79 -14.77 -1.86
N SER A 348 -1.78 -14.17 -3.06
CA SER A 348 -1.83 -12.72 -3.24
C SER A 348 -3.16 -12.11 -2.77
N ALA A 349 -4.28 -12.75 -3.09
CA ALA A 349 -5.59 -12.32 -2.61
C ALA A 349 -5.70 -12.42 -1.08
N ALA A 350 -5.22 -13.52 -0.50
CA ALA A 350 -5.18 -13.69 0.95
C ALA A 350 -4.30 -12.64 1.64
N SER A 351 -3.13 -12.32 1.08
CA SER A 351 -2.25 -11.26 1.59
C SER A 351 -2.87 -9.88 1.44
N SER A 352 -3.58 -9.57 0.33
CA SER A 352 -4.33 -8.31 0.18
C SER A 352 -5.37 -8.14 1.28
N ALA A 353 -6.19 -9.15 1.51
CA ALA A 353 -7.18 -9.15 2.59
C ALA A 353 -6.53 -9.01 3.99
N ASN A 354 -5.40 -9.70 4.24
CA ASN A 354 -4.63 -9.59 5.46
C ASN A 354 -4.13 -8.16 5.72
N SER A 355 -3.57 -7.54 4.70
CA SER A 355 -3.11 -6.15 4.73
C SER A 355 -4.26 -5.16 4.98
N GLY A 356 -5.45 -5.42 4.42
CA GLY A 356 -6.66 -4.64 4.66
C GLY A 356 -7.11 -4.69 6.13
N ILE A 357 -7.15 -5.87 6.74
CA ILE A 357 -7.49 -6.06 8.16
C ILE A 357 -6.46 -5.32 9.03
N TYR A 358 -5.17 -5.48 8.74
CA TYR A 358 -4.10 -4.79 9.45
C TYR A 358 -4.26 -3.27 9.38
N SER A 359 -4.48 -2.71 8.20
CA SER A 359 -4.60 -1.26 7.99
C SER A 359 -5.83 -0.66 8.65
N THR A 360 -7.00 -1.31 8.50
CA THR A 360 -8.26 -0.83 9.08
C THR A 360 -8.31 -0.92 10.60
N SER A 361 -7.58 -1.85 11.20
CA SER A 361 -7.50 -1.96 12.66
C SER A 361 -6.75 -0.80 13.33
N ARG A 362 -6.10 0.08 12.56
CA ARG A 362 -5.31 1.23 13.01
C ARG A 362 -5.95 2.58 12.70
N MET A 363 -7.08 2.58 12.01
CA MET A 363 -7.88 3.76 11.71
C MET A 363 -8.96 3.99 12.75
#